data_eaa7af113210525229b2ea044c82c048
#
_entry.id   eaa7af113210525229b2ea044c82c048
#
_cell.length_a   1.000
_cell.length_b   1.000
_cell.length_c   1.000
_cell.angle_alpha   90.00
_cell.angle_beta   90.00
_cell.angle_gamma   90.00
#
_symmetry.space_group_name_H-M   'P 1'
#
loop_
_entity.id
_entity.type
_entity.pdbx_description
1 polymer ?
#
loop_
_entity_poly.entity_id
_entity_poly.type
_entity_poly.pdbx_seq_one_letter_code
_entity_poly.pdbx_strand_id
1 'polypeptide(L)'
;PNTTYSLYFGNAIQDNNEGNPFPVFALSFSTGQTVDSLMYSGLVLDASTLLPVENATVMFHINPADTTLTGTLPVAATRTDAYGYFVLRNLKDTLYSLFAVTDENNNYRYNNTEGELIGFMDSLIRPVKKMFTYAPEIQPYFLKDTAGLLRRPLEGNIFLFKEAPSRQSLRGYKRIQPRALELKFGAPYPEIISARIPGMDSTQIIRQHNYTRDSLVWWLTAPSVPDTVLLHLTYMATVDSLNMLLLRTDTLRFTPYMDEKEANTRDAMTDSDIPASETNEGMHEQMAIRAAKLRELAEAG
;
A
#
# COMPACT_ATOMS: atom_id res chain seq x y z
N PRO A 1 -33.49 -18.36 5.58
CA PRO A 1 -32.13 -18.31 6.11
C PRO A 1 -32.12 -17.49 7.40
N ASN A 2 -31.68 -18.09 8.50
CA ASN A 2 -31.50 -17.40 9.78
C ASN A 2 -30.24 -16.53 9.67
N THR A 3 -30.43 -15.24 9.37
CA THR A 3 -29.32 -14.31 9.21
C THR A 3 -29.61 -13.05 10.00
N THR A 4 -28.66 -12.64 10.83
CA THR A 4 -28.68 -11.36 11.54
C THR A 4 -27.98 -10.32 10.68
N TYR A 5 -28.64 -9.18 10.48
CA TYR A 5 -28.13 -8.02 9.78
C TYR A 5 -27.90 -6.89 10.78
N SER A 6 -26.82 -6.17 10.60
CA SER A 6 -26.51 -4.96 11.37
C SER A 6 -26.31 -3.78 10.43
N LEU A 7 -27.10 -2.75 10.60
CA LEU A 7 -26.98 -1.49 9.87
C LEU A 7 -26.23 -0.49 10.76
N TYR A 8 -25.06 -0.09 10.33
CA TYR A 8 -24.25 0.94 11.00
C TYR A 8 -24.49 2.29 10.34
N PHE A 9 -24.85 3.27 11.12
CA PHE A 9 -25.14 4.61 10.62
C PHE A 9 -23.93 5.53 10.65
N GLY A 10 -22.82 5.13 11.29
CA GLY A 10 -21.63 5.96 11.41
C GLY A 10 -21.98 7.32 12.03
N ASN A 11 -21.61 8.39 11.35
CA ASN A 11 -21.90 9.77 11.74
C ASN A 11 -23.17 10.34 11.06
N ALA A 12 -23.97 9.51 10.39
CA ALA A 12 -25.16 9.99 9.66
C ALA A 12 -26.31 10.45 10.58
N ILE A 13 -26.36 9.92 11.81
CA ILE A 13 -27.33 10.37 12.82
C ILE A 13 -26.65 11.44 13.65
N GLN A 14 -27.18 12.66 13.60
CA GLN A 14 -26.66 13.82 14.30
C GLN A 14 -27.79 14.51 15.03
N ASP A 15 -27.49 15.22 16.13
CA ASP A 15 -28.48 16.08 16.77
C ASP A 15 -28.87 17.25 15.85
N ASN A 16 -30.06 17.75 16.03
CA ASN A 16 -30.62 18.81 15.17
C ASN A 16 -30.09 20.21 15.48
N ASN A 17 -29.44 20.41 16.60
CA ASN A 17 -29.05 21.77 17.07
C ASN A 17 -27.57 22.03 16.80
N GLU A 18 -26.69 21.12 17.20
CA GLU A 18 -25.24 21.30 17.16
C GLU A 18 -24.56 20.45 16.08
N GLY A 19 -25.29 19.52 15.44
CA GLY A 19 -24.74 18.62 14.44
C GLY A 19 -23.80 17.57 15.02
N ASN A 20 -23.82 17.35 16.34
CA ASN A 20 -22.98 16.34 16.97
C ASN A 20 -23.44 14.95 16.55
N PRO A 21 -22.54 14.10 16.02
CA PRO A 21 -22.91 12.75 15.62
C PRO A 21 -23.26 11.91 16.85
N PHE A 22 -24.31 11.09 16.73
CA PHE A 22 -24.61 10.05 17.69
C PHE A 22 -23.72 8.84 17.39
N PRO A 23 -22.61 8.66 18.11
CA PRO A 23 -21.62 7.69 17.74
C PRO A 23 -22.12 6.26 17.91
N VAL A 24 -21.76 5.41 16.95
CA VAL A 24 -21.92 3.95 17.02
C VAL A 24 -23.37 3.46 17.09
N PHE A 25 -24.33 4.20 16.55
CA PHE A 25 -25.69 3.67 16.43
C PHE A 25 -25.76 2.57 15.38
N ALA A 26 -26.22 1.41 15.81
CA ALA A 26 -26.45 0.28 14.92
C ALA A 26 -27.84 -0.33 15.17
N LEU A 27 -28.58 -0.57 14.09
CA LEU A 27 -29.83 -1.30 14.13
C LEU A 27 -29.58 -2.74 13.72
N SER A 28 -29.91 -3.69 14.59
CA SER A 28 -29.76 -5.12 14.31
C SER A 28 -31.10 -5.80 14.24
N PHE A 29 -31.30 -6.62 13.21
CA PHE A 29 -32.51 -7.43 13.04
C PHE A 29 -32.15 -8.80 12.44
N SER A 30 -33.01 -9.76 12.59
CA SER A 30 -32.83 -11.11 12.08
C SER A 30 -33.98 -11.53 11.18
N THR A 31 -33.67 -12.29 10.14
CA THR A 31 -34.66 -13.03 9.33
C THR A 31 -35.04 -14.36 9.98
N GLY A 32 -34.42 -14.69 11.10
CA GLY A 32 -34.75 -15.86 11.94
C GLY A 32 -35.53 -15.47 13.19
N GLN A 33 -35.71 -16.44 14.09
CA GLN A 33 -36.44 -16.25 15.34
C GLN A 33 -35.60 -15.53 16.42
N THR A 34 -34.27 -15.52 16.28
CA THR A 34 -33.33 -14.94 17.24
C THR A 34 -32.31 -14.07 16.54
N VAL A 35 -31.86 -13.03 17.21
CA VAL A 35 -30.71 -12.22 16.80
C VAL A 35 -29.46 -12.85 17.39
N ASP A 36 -28.44 -13.01 16.55
CA ASP A 36 -27.13 -13.49 17.00
C ASP A 36 -26.52 -12.47 17.99
N SER A 37 -25.87 -12.95 19.06
CA SER A 37 -25.42 -12.09 20.17
C SER A 37 -23.95 -12.23 20.51
N LEU A 38 -23.19 -13.01 19.75
CA LEU A 38 -21.75 -13.14 19.96
C LEU A 38 -21.00 -11.92 19.44
N MET A 39 -19.82 -11.67 19.99
CA MET A 39 -18.99 -10.55 19.62
C MET A 39 -17.51 -10.90 19.63
N TYR A 40 -16.72 -10.07 18.99
CA TYR A 40 -15.28 -10.09 19.05
C TYR A 40 -14.74 -8.66 19.06
N SER A 41 -13.72 -8.40 19.87
CA SER A 41 -13.13 -7.06 20.02
C SER A 41 -11.61 -7.13 20.11
N GLY A 42 -10.96 -6.06 19.74
CA GLY A 42 -9.51 -5.99 19.78
C GLY A 42 -8.97 -4.61 19.43
N LEU A 43 -7.67 -4.56 19.21
CA LEU A 43 -6.95 -3.36 18.77
C LEU A 43 -6.29 -3.62 17.42
N VAL A 44 -6.25 -2.58 16.59
CA VAL A 44 -5.47 -2.54 15.36
C VAL A 44 -4.33 -1.55 15.56
N LEU A 45 -3.11 -2.02 15.38
CA LEU A 45 -1.88 -1.28 15.56
C LEU A 45 -1.07 -1.30 14.26
N ASP A 46 -0.31 -0.26 14.00
CA ASP A 46 0.71 -0.28 12.95
C ASP A 46 1.91 -1.13 13.40
N ALA A 47 2.34 -2.07 12.57
CA ALA A 47 3.40 -3.03 12.92
C ALA A 47 4.77 -2.37 13.10
N SER A 48 5.02 -1.22 12.48
CA SER A 48 6.30 -0.52 12.54
C SER A 48 6.41 0.43 13.72
N THR A 49 5.32 1.11 14.06
CA THR A 49 5.28 2.14 15.09
C THR A 49 4.62 1.70 16.39
N LEU A 50 3.84 0.61 16.34
CA LEU A 50 2.97 0.12 17.42
C LEU A 50 1.90 1.14 17.86
N LEU A 51 1.67 2.15 17.05
CA LEU A 51 0.61 3.13 17.31
C LEU A 51 -0.75 2.62 16.83
N PRO A 52 -1.84 3.05 17.50
CA PRO A 52 -3.19 2.73 17.06
C PRO A 52 -3.47 3.24 15.65
N VAL A 53 -4.19 2.44 14.86
CA VAL A 53 -4.64 2.82 13.53
C VAL A 53 -6.12 3.14 13.58
N GLU A 54 -6.47 4.40 13.33
CA GLU A 54 -7.84 4.88 13.22
C GLU A 54 -8.43 4.56 11.84
N ASN A 55 -9.74 4.32 11.77
CA ASN A 55 -10.49 4.06 10.54
C ASN A 55 -10.06 2.80 9.76
N ALA A 56 -9.28 1.92 10.35
CA ALA A 56 -8.99 0.63 9.73
C ALA A 56 -10.28 -0.22 9.65
N THR A 57 -10.55 -0.80 8.50
CA THR A 57 -11.67 -1.70 8.28
C THR A 57 -11.30 -3.10 8.75
N VAL A 58 -11.99 -3.60 9.78
CA VAL A 58 -11.81 -4.95 10.34
C VAL A 58 -12.93 -5.85 9.85
N MET A 59 -12.56 -7.01 9.31
CA MET A 59 -13.45 -7.88 8.54
C MET A 59 -13.38 -9.33 9.00
N PHE A 60 -14.55 -9.97 9.09
CA PHE A 60 -14.68 -11.41 9.26
C PHE A 60 -15.11 -12.10 7.98
N HIS A 61 -14.39 -13.15 7.62
CA HIS A 61 -14.71 -14.06 6.53
C HIS A 61 -14.88 -15.49 7.06
N ILE A 62 -15.78 -16.28 6.44
CA ILE A 62 -15.98 -17.69 6.81
C ILE A 62 -14.97 -18.58 6.06
N ASN A 63 -14.56 -18.17 4.87
CA ASN A 63 -13.61 -18.93 4.06
C ASN A 63 -12.18 -18.42 4.31
N PRO A 64 -11.24 -19.28 4.73
CA PRO A 64 -9.84 -18.89 4.96
C PRO A 64 -8.95 -18.89 3.71
N ALA A 65 -9.51 -18.96 2.49
CA ALA A 65 -8.71 -18.99 1.27
C ALA A 65 -7.96 -17.65 1.07
N ASP A 66 -6.73 -17.70 0.56
CA ASP A 66 -5.86 -16.52 0.35
C ASP A 66 -6.49 -15.46 -0.57
N THR A 67 -7.35 -15.88 -1.50
CA THR A 67 -8.06 -14.98 -2.41
C THR A 67 -9.31 -14.33 -1.81
N THR A 68 -9.65 -14.65 -0.56
CA THR A 68 -10.88 -14.19 0.09
C THR A 68 -10.91 -12.66 0.21
N LEU A 69 -9.81 -12.05 0.60
CA LEU A 69 -9.71 -10.60 0.81
C LEU A 69 -9.82 -9.76 -0.46
N THR A 70 -9.39 -10.30 -1.59
CA THR A 70 -9.44 -9.59 -2.88
C THR A 70 -10.71 -9.89 -3.67
N GLY A 71 -11.33 -11.04 -3.42
CA GLY A 71 -12.42 -11.59 -4.24
C GLY A 71 -13.80 -11.53 -3.63
N THR A 72 -13.94 -11.64 -2.30
CA THR A 72 -15.24 -11.77 -1.64
C THR A 72 -15.50 -10.67 -0.62
N LEU A 73 -16.77 -10.36 -0.41
CA LEU A 73 -17.17 -9.42 0.64
C LEU A 73 -17.16 -10.15 2.01
N PRO A 74 -16.84 -9.43 3.09
CA PRO A 74 -16.89 -9.97 4.44
C PRO A 74 -18.33 -10.28 4.87
N VAL A 75 -18.47 -11.21 5.80
CA VAL A 75 -19.77 -11.51 6.44
C VAL A 75 -20.10 -10.56 7.56
N ALA A 76 -19.08 -9.92 8.15
CA ALA A 76 -19.21 -8.85 9.12
C ALA A 76 -17.99 -7.92 9.01
N ALA A 77 -18.22 -6.62 9.14
CA ALA A 77 -17.17 -5.62 9.13
C ALA A 77 -17.47 -4.50 10.12
N THR A 78 -16.41 -3.86 10.62
CA THR A 78 -16.49 -2.68 11.46
C THR A 78 -15.25 -1.81 11.21
N ARG A 79 -15.23 -0.59 11.77
CA ARG A 79 -14.06 0.28 11.72
C ARG A 79 -13.49 0.52 13.11
N THR A 80 -12.20 0.78 13.14
CA THR A 80 -11.51 1.17 14.37
C THR A 80 -11.80 2.62 14.73
N ASP A 81 -11.88 2.90 16.04
CA ASP A 81 -11.92 4.24 16.59
C ASP A 81 -10.52 4.91 16.60
N ALA A 82 -10.45 6.15 17.10
CA ALA A 82 -9.21 6.92 17.22
C ALA A 82 -8.11 6.23 18.06
N TYR A 83 -8.46 5.21 18.81
CA TYR A 83 -7.54 4.41 19.64
C TYR A 83 -7.26 3.04 19.04
N GLY A 84 -7.64 2.82 17.77
CA GLY A 84 -7.46 1.56 17.09
C GLY A 84 -8.38 0.44 17.62
N TYR A 85 -9.34 0.75 18.48
CA TYR A 85 -10.24 -0.26 19.05
C TYR A 85 -11.40 -0.55 18.12
N PHE A 86 -11.75 -1.83 18.00
CA PHE A 86 -12.87 -2.29 17.21
C PHE A 86 -13.74 -3.29 17.97
N VAL A 87 -15.02 -3.39 17.57
CA VAL A 87 -15.97 -4.40 18.04
C VAL A 87 -16.79 -4.89 16.87
N LEU A 88 -16.73 -6.19 16.60
CA LEU A 88 -17.65 -6.90 15.73
C LEU A 88 -18.75 -7.53 16.59
N ARG A 89 -20.00 -7.27 16.28
CA ARG A 89 -21.18 -7.68 17.08
C ARG A 89 -22.14 -8.52 16.25
N ASN A 90 -23.09 -9.14 16.93
CA ASN A 90 -24.17 -9.91 16.32
C ASN A 90 -23.66 -11.05 15.42
N LEU A 91 -22.61 -11.71 15.88
CA LEU A 91 -21.94 -12.80 15.18
C LEU A 91 -22.58 -14.14 15.50
N LYS A 92 -22.62 -15.00 14.50
CA LYS A 92 -23.00 -16.42 14.67
C LYS A 92 -21.89 -17.17 15.39
N ASP A 93 -22.27 -18.26 16.06
CA ASP A 93 -21.31 -19.20 16.63
C ASP A 93 -20.70 -20.09 15.53
N THR A 94 -19.68 -19.53 14.87
CA THR A 94 -18.89 -20.22 13.84
C THR A 94 -17.45 -19.73 13.90
N LEU A 95 -16.59 -20.35 13.10
CA LEU A 95 -15.19 -19.94 12.97
C LEU A 95 -15.05 -18.91 11.84
N TYR A 96 -14.26 -17.88 12.10
CA TYR A 96 -14.00 -16.80 11.18
C TYR A 96 -12.52 -16.60 10.97
N SER A 97 -12.12 -16.20 9.76
CA SER A 97 -10.84 -15.58 9.49
C SER A 97 -10.96 -14.08 9.73
N LEU A 98 -10.02 -13.50 10.48
CA LEU A 98 -10.01 -12.10 10.85
C LEU A 98 -8.93 -11.36 10.07
N PHE A 99 -9.34 -10.28 9.40
CA PHE A 99 -8.47 -9.39 8.65
C PHE A 99 -8.75 -7.94 9.01
N ALA A 100 -7.74 -7.11 8.85
CA ALA A 100 -7.87 -5.66 8.95
C ALA A 100 -7.10 -4.99 7.80
N VAL A 101 -7.65 -3.93 7.22
CA VAL A 101 -7.05 -3.19 6.10
C VAL A 101 -7.27 -1.68 6.28
N THR A 102 -6.39 -0.86 5.73
CA THR A 102 -6.64 0.57 5.55
C THR A 102 -7.44 0.78 4.25
N ASP A 103 -8.71 0.43 4.28
CA ASP A 103 -9.64 0.47 3.14
C ASP A 103 -10.05 1.93 2.83
N GLU A 104 -9.23 2.64 2.05
CA GLU A 104 -9.46 4.06 1.74
C GLU A 104 -10.64 4.27 0.78
N ASN A 105 -10.85 3.34 -0.14
CA ASN A 105 -11.91 3.42 -1.15
C ASN A 105 -13.25 2.81 -0.69
N ASN A 106 -13.31 2.23 0.51
CA ASN A 106 -14.50 1.63 1.14
C ASN A 106 -15.11 0.46 0.35
N ASN A 107 -14.27 -0.32 -0.32
CA ASN A 107 -14.72 -1.46 -1.10
C ASN A 107 -14.76 -2.79 -0.31
N TYR A 108 -14.32 -2.79 0.95
CA TYR A 108 -14.21 -3.97 1.82
C TYR A 108 -13.34 -5.08 1.22
N ARG A 109 -12.27 -4.68 0.52
CA ARG A 109 -11.29 -5.57 -0.10
C ARG A 109 -9.90 -5.02 0.12
N TYR A 110 -8.91 -5.89 0.04
CA TYR A 110 -7.52 -5.48 0.09
C TYR A 110 -6.99 -5.15 -1.32
N ASN A 111 -6.44 -3.96 -1.49
CA ASN A 111 -5.86 -3.46 -2.73
C ASN A 111 -4.37 -3.15 -2.55
N ASN A 112 -3.52 -4.15 -2.76
CA ASN A 112 -2.06 -3.99 -2.65
C ASN A 112 -1.52 -2.88 -3.57
N THR A 113 -2.09 -2.72 -4.76
CA THR A 113 -1.66 -1.70 -5.75
C THR A 113 -1.90 -0.27 -5.28
N GLU A 114 -2.85 -0.05 -4.38
CA GLU A 114 -3.18 1.27 -3.81
C GLU A 114 -2.33 1.60 -2.56
N GLY A 115 -1.51 0.65 -2.12
CA GLY A 115 -0.60 0.83 -1.00
C GLY A 115 -1.25 0.69 0.37
N GLU A 116 -2.44 0.08 0.43
CA GLU A 116 -3.14 -0.24 1.66
C GLU A 116 -2.30 -1.13 2.57
N LEU A 117 -2.46 -0.93 3.88
CA LEU A 117 -1.90 -1.81 4.89
C LEU A 117 -2.85 -2.98 5.14
N ILE A 118 -2.29 -4.14 5.46
CA ILE A 118 -3.01 -5.36 5.77
C ILE A 118 -2.54 -5.94 7.10
N GLY A 119 -3.46 -6.55 7.83
CA GLY A 119 -3.18 -7.37 9.01
C GLY A 119 -4.15 -8.52 9.11
N PHE A 120 -3.72 -9.62 9.68
CA PHE A 120 -4.55 -10.82 9.83
C PHE A 120 -4.16 -11.61 11.08
N MET A 121 -5.04 -12.54 11.45
CA MET A 121 -4.76 -13.53 12.49
C MET A 121 -4.59 -14.91 11.83
N ASP A 122 -3.50 -15.60 12.15
CA ASP A 122 -3.19 -16.93 11.59
C ASP A 122 -4.20 -18.00 12.04
N SER A 123 -4.79 -17.82 13.22
CA SER A 123 -5.78 -18.74 13.76
C SER A 123 -7.20 -18.28 13.46
N LEU A 124 -8.09 -19.27 13.23
CA LEU A 124 -9.50 -18.99 13.13
C LEU A 124 -10.07 -18.52 14.47
N ILE A 125 -10.92 -17.52 14.40
CA ILE A 125 -11.53 -16.87 15.57
C ILE A 125 -12.92 -17.44 15.80
N ARG A 126 -13.21 -17.80 17.06
CA ARG A 126 -14.56 -18.08 17.51
C ARG A 126 -15.06 -16.95 18.38
N PRO A 127 -16.15 -16.27 18.01
CA PRO A 127 -16.71 -15.18 18.80
C PRO A 127 -17.19 -15.66 20.16
N VAL A 128 -17.24 -14.77 21.12
CA VAL A 128 -17.64 -15.08 22.49
C VAL A 128 -18.86 -14.29 22.90
N LYS A 129 -19.62 -14.81 23.86
CA LYS A 129 -20.72 -14.08 24.50
C LYS A 129 -20.13 -13.28 25.65
N LYS A 130 -19.90 -11.98 25.44
CA LYS A 130 -19.54 -11.07 26.55
C LYS A 130 -20.67 -10.08 26.77
N MET A 131 -21.10 -9.98 28.01
CA MET A 131 -22.00 -8.90 28.44
C MET A 131 -21.16 -7.67 28.69
N PHE A 132 -21.21 -6.75 27.75
CA PHE A 132 -20.81 -5.37 28.00
C PHE A 132 -22.02 -4.59 28.44
N THR A 133 -21.95 -4.03 29.62
CA THR A 133 -22.74 -2.87 29.93
C THR A 133 -22.10 -1.68 29.24
N TYR A 134 -22.47 -1.46 27.99
CA TYR A 134 -22.04 -0.28 27.24
C TYR A 134 -22.87 0.88 27.74
N ALA A 135 -22.24 1.79 28.50
CA ALA A 135 -22.81 3.09 28.78
C ALA A 135 -22.21 4.07 27.77
N PRO A 136 -22.93 4.46 26.71
CA PRO A 136 -22.43 5.39 25.70
C PRO A 136 -21.96 6.72 26.28
N GLU A 137 -22.54 7.11 27.42
CA GLU A 137 -22.20 8.33 28.14
C GLU A 137 -20.80 8.29 28.78
N ILE A 138 -20.21 7.12 28.98
CA ILE A 138 -18.91 6.95 29.65
C ILE A 138 -17.76 6.90 28.65
N GLN A 139 -18.02 6.74 27.37
CA GLN A 139 -16.98 6.60 26.36
C GLN A 139 -15.95 7.73 26.30
N PRO A 140 -16.32 9.03 26.29
CA PRO A 140 -15.35 10.11 26.26
C PRO A 140 -14.45 10.16 27.49
N TYR A 141 -14.96 9.74 28.65
CA TYR A 141 -14.19 9.68 29.89
C TYR A 141 -13.33 8.44 30.01
N PHE A 142 -13.80 7.31 29.48
CA PHE A 142 -13.06 6.08 29.46
C PHE A 142 -11.79 6.16 28.59
N LEU A 143 -11.82 6.96 27.55
CA LEU A 143 -10.72 7.10 26.60
C LEU A 143 -9.61 8.02 27.10
N LYS A 144 -9.88 8.87 28.09
CA LYS A 144 -8.87 9.74 28.71
C LYS A 144 -8.13 9.08 29.87
N ASP A 145 -8.65 7.97 30.38
CA ASP A 145 -8.05 7.22 31.49
C ASP A 145 -7.42 5.94 30.96
N THR A 146 -6.10 5.83 31.05
CA THR A 146 -5.35 4.60 30.70
C THR A 146 -5.85 3.37 31.46
N ALA A 147 -6.38 3.55 32.68
CA ALA A 147 -7.04 2.47 33.42
C ALA A 147 -8.36 2.02 32.76
N GLY A 148 -9.04 2.90 32.04
CA GLY A 148 -10.24 2.59 31.26
C GLY A 148 -9.94 1.73 30.03
N LEU A 149 -8.82 1.96 29.36
CA LEU A 149 -8.35 1.13 28.24
C LEU A 149 -8.10 -0.32 28.68
N LEU A 150 -7.57 -0.53 29.88
CA LEU A 150 -7.33 -1.85 30.46
C LEU A 150 -8.59 -2.63 30.80
N ARG A 151 -9.75 -1.97 30.90
CA ARG A 151 -11.05 -2.60 31.17
C ARG A 151 -11.81 -3.02 29.91
N ARG A 152 -11.34 -2.59 28.72
CA ARG A 152 -11.90 -3.07 27.47
C ARG A 152 -11.46 -4.51 27.26
N PRO A 153 -12.37 -5.45 27.03
CA PRO A 153 -11.95 -6.79 26.69
C PRO A 153 -11.31 -6.75 25.31
N LEU A 154 -10.08 -7.16 25.29
CA LEU A 154 -9.28 -7.36 24.09
C LEU A 154 -9.20 -8.86 23.88
N GLU A 155 -9.75 -9.34 22.78
CA GLU A 155 -9.62 -10.73 22.36
C GLU A 155 -8.31 -10.95 21.59
N GLY A 156 -7.83 -9.90 20.89
CA GLY A 156 -6.58 -9.95 20.16
C GLY A 156 -6.17 -8.61 19.57
N ASN A 157 -4.89 -8.49 19.27
CA ASN A 157 -4.32 -7.36 18.56
C ASN A 157 -4.00 -7.77 17.13
N ILE A 158 -4.33 -6.90 16.17
CA ILE A 158 -3.98 -7.06 14.77
C ILE A 158 -2.93 -6.00 14.45
N PHE A 159 -1.85 -6.43 13.80
CA PHE A 159 -0.79 -5.54 13.36
C PHE A 159 -0.88 -5.34 11.87
N LEU A 160 -1.06 -4.08 11.45
CA LEU A 160 -1.08 -3.72 10.04
C LEU A 160 0.34 -3.50 9.54
N PHE A 161 0.65 -4.10 8.41
CA PHE A 161 1.91 -3.93 7.71
C PHE A 161 1.65 -3.67 6.23
N LYS A 162 2.63 -3.05 5.59
CA LYS A 162 2.60 -2.90 4.14
C LYS A 162 3.17 -4.15 3.50
N GLU A 163 2.41 -4.79 2.64
CA GLU A 163 2.91 -5.91 1.86
C GLU A 163 4.02 -5.43 0.93
N ALA A 164 5.15 -6.13 0.96
CA ALA A 164 6.24 -5.82 0.05
C ALA A 164 5.83 -6.17 -1.39
N PRO A 165 6.20 -5.32 -2.38
CA PRO A 165 5.96 -5.66 -3.77
C PRO A 165 6.58 -7.01 -4.12
N SER A 166 5.79 -7.91 -4.70
CA SER A 166 6.25 -9.26 -5.10
C SER A 166 6.87 -9.28 -6.50
N ARG A 167 6.55 -8.29 -7.35
CA ARG A 167 7.05 -8.22 -8.72
C ARG A 167 8.47 -7.69 -8.79
N GLN A 168 9.40 -8.58 -9.13
CA GLN A 168 10.80 -8.24 -9.23
C GLN A 168 11.15 -7.70 -10.62
N SER A 169 11.67 -6.48 -10.66
CA SER A 169 12.16 -5.82 -11.87
C SER A 169 13.21 -4.77 -11.53
N LEU A 170 14.10 -4.48 -12.45
CA LEU A 170 14.96 -3.31 -12.30
C LEU A 170 14.13 -2.04 -12.61
N ARG A 171 13.89 -1.21 -11.59
CA ARG A 171 13.07 0.02 -11.67
C ARG A 171 13.87 1.20 -12.21
N GLY A 172 15.15 1.24 -11.88
CA GLY A 172 16.01 2.32 -12.32
C GLY A 172 17.46 2.11 -11.92
N TYR A 173 18.34 2.85 -12.57
CA TYR A 173 19.75 2.89 -12.24
C TYR A 173 20.33 4.26 -12.58
N LYS A 174 21.29 4.72 -11.80
CA LYS A 174 21.96 6.00 -12.02
C LYS A 174 23.36 6.01 -11.40
N ARG A 175 24.22 6.88 -11.91
CA ARG A 175 25.52 7.16 -11.31
C ARG A 175 25.35 8.35 -10.33
N ILE A 176 25.40 8.05 -9.03
CA ILE A 176 25.12 9.03 -7.97
C ILE A 176 26.37 9.81 -7.53
N GLN A 177 27.55 9.26 -7.85
CA GLN A 177 28.85 9.90 -7.63
C GLN A 177 29.84 9.38 -8.69
N PRO A 178 31.01 10.01 -8.88
CA PRO A 178 32.01 9.57 -9.87
C PRO A 178 32.38 8.11 -9.77
N ARG A 179 32.28 7.52 -8.58
CA ARG A 179 32.62 6.13 -8.29
C ARG A 179 31.47 5.32 -7.68
N ALA A 180 30.24 5.83 -7.71
CA ALA A 180 29.10 5.15 -7.10
C ALA A 180 27.94 4.97 -8.09
N LEU A 181 27.51 3.73 -8.26
CA LEU A 181 26.39 3.32 -9.10
C LEU A 181 25.22 2.89 -8.22
N GLU A 182 24.06 3.49 -8.41
CA GLU A 182 22.82 3.11 -7.75
C GLU A 182 21.98 2.23 -8.66
N LEU A 183 21.40 1.16 -8.09
CA LEU A 183 20.46 0.23 -8.72
C LEU A 183 19.22 0.15 -7.84
N LYS A 184 18.04 0.33 -8.40
CA LYS A 184 16.75 0.20 -7.68
C LYS A 184 15.91 -0.90 -8.28
N PHE A 185 15.47 -1.81 -7.43
CA PHE A 185 14.61 -2.93 -7.79
C PHE A 185 13.17 -2.70 -7.34
N GLY A 186 12.24 -3.41 -7.98
CA GLY A 186 10.81 -3.27 -7.72
C GLY A 186 10.34 -4.02 -6.48
N ALA A 187 11.05 -5.07 -6.08
CA ALA A 187 10.76 -5.88 -4.91
C ALA A 187 12.01 -6.09 -4.05
N PRO A 188 11.83 -6.37 -2.75
CA PRO A 188 12.93 -6.68 -1.85
C PRO A 188 13.72 -7.93 -2.28
N TYR A 189 14.97 -8.00 -1.81
CA TYR A 189 15.85 -9.15 -1.96
C TYR A 189 16.00 -9.64 -3.42
N PRO A 190 16.41 -8.77 -4.37
CA PRO A 190 16.64 -9.20 -5.75
C PRO A 190 17.70 -10.28 -5.82
N GLU A 191 17.39 -11.35 -6.55
CA GLU A 191 18.35 -12.43 -6.81
C GLU A 191 19.22 -12.05 -8.00
N ILE A 192 20.45 -11.60 -7.73
CA ILE A 192 21.45 -11.22 -8.72
C ILE A 192 22.37 -12.41 -8.95
N ILE A 193 22.29 -13.01 -10.14
CA ILE A 193 23.06 -14.19 -10.52
C ILE A 193 24.49 -13.80 -10.92
N SER A 194 24.61 -12.73 -11.72
CA SER A 194 25.92 -12.22 -12.10
C SER A 194 25.90 -10.71 -12.35
N ALA A 195 27.03 -10.07 -12.09
CA ALA A 195 27.21 -8.65 -12.36
C ALA A 195 28.67 -8.43 -12.77
N ARG A 196 28.88 -7.90 -13.97
CA ARG A 196 30.20 -7.73 -14.55
C ARG A 196 30.35 -6.37 -15.21
N ILE A 197 31.42 -5.67 -14.83
CA ILE A 197 31.87 -4.44 -15.48
C ILE A 197 33.10 -4.81 -16.30
N PRO A 198 33.11 -4.63 -17.65
CA PRO A 198 34.27 -4.93 -18.47
C PRO A 198 35.52 -4.16 -18.00
N GLY A 199 36.65 -4.88 -17.90
CA GLY A 199 37.90 -4.27 -17.42
C GLY A 199 38.02 -4.05 -15.91
N MET A 200 37.07 -4.53 -15.11
CA MET A 200 37.06 -4.40 -13.66
C MET A 200 36.88 -5.75 -12.98
N ASP A 201 37.70 -6.03 -11.98
CA ASP A 201 37.57 -7.25 -11.18
C ASP A 201 36.44 -7.09 -10.13
N SER A 202 35.81 -8.21 -9.75
CA SER A 202 34.75 -8.23 -8.74
C SER A 202 35.20 -7.73 -7.37
N THR A 203 36.48 -7.86 -7.03
CA THR A 203 37.10 -7.35 -5.78
C THR A 203 37.19 -5.83 -5.76
N GLN A 204 37.11 -5.17 -6.92
CA GLN A 204 37.12 -3.72 -7.06
C GLN A 204 35.72 -3.11 -6.95
N ILE A 205 34.71 -3.90 -6.61
CA ILE A 205 33.32 -3.46 -6.44
C ILE A 205 32.86 -3.74 -5.01
N ILE A 206 32.71 -2.70 -4.21
CA ILE A 206 32.10 -2.79 -2.87
C ILE A 206 30.59 -2.61 -3.01
N ARG A 207 29.83 -3.60 -2.55
CA ARG A 207 28.37 -3.61 -2.64
C ARG A 207 27.76 -3.20 -1.31
N GLN A 208 27.00 -2.11 -1.32
CA GLN A 208 26.21 -1.62 -0.21
C GLN A 208 24.72 -1.77 -0.56
N HIS A 209 23.88 -2.01 0.41
CA HIS A 209 22.42 -2.12 0.24
C HIS A 209 21.69 -1.55 1.45
N ASN A 210 20.44 -1.17 1.25
CA ASN A 210 19.50 -0.87 2.33
C ASN A 210 19.02 -2.16 3.03
N TYR A 211 18.16 -2.03 4.03
CA TYR A 211 17.64 -3.16 4.83
C TYR A 211 16.89 -4.19 3.96
N THR A 212 16.05 -3.73 3.04
CA THR A 212 15.22 -4.56 2.13
C THR A 212 15.99 -5.02 0.89
N ARG A 213 17.23 -4.56 0.71
CA ARG A 213 18.10 -4.86 -0.43
C ARG A 213 17.53 -4.50 -1.80
N ASP A 214 16.46 -3.72 -1.88
CA ASP A 214 15.87 -3.23 -3.13
C ASP A 214 16.58 -2.00 -3.70
N SER A 215 17.38 -1.33 -2.88
CA SER A 215 18.27 -0.24 -3.28
C SER A 215 19.72 -0.63 -3.02
N LEU A 216 20.50 -0.74 -4.08
CA LEU A 216 21.89 -1.15 -4.05
C LEU A 216 22.77 0.02 -4.49
N VAL A 217 23.87 0.26 -3.78
CA VAL A 217 24.92 1.21 -4.17
C VAL A 217 26.23 0.44 -4.32
N TRP A 218 26.82 0.51 -5.51
CA TRP A 218 28.09 -0.16 -5.80
C TRP A 218 29.20 0.86 -5.96
N TRP A 219 30.19 0.73 -5.11
CA TRP A 219 31.37 1.59 -5.07
C TRP A 219 32.50 1.00 -5.90
N LEU A 220 32.99 1.73 -6.89
CA LEU A 220 34.08 1.32 -7.76
C LEU A 220 35.40 1.76 -7.17
N THR A 221 36.23 0.81 -6.75
CA THR A 221 37.53 1.04 -6.11
C THR A 221 38.71 0.91 -7.08
N ALA A 222 38.46 0.61 -8.35
CA ALA A 222 39.49 0.52 -9.38
C ALA A 222 40.32 1.82 -9.45
N PRO A 223 41.64 1.76 -9.72
CA PRO A 223 42.49 2.96 -9.83
C PRO A 223 41.98 3.97 -10.83
N SER A 224 41.48 3.50 -11.97
CA SER A 224 40.82 4.31 -13.01
C SER A 224 39.43 3.80 -13.25
N VAL A 225 38.45 4.70 -13.27
CA VAL A 225 37.06 4.42 -13.59
C VAL A 225 36.70 5.19 -14.87
N PRO A 226 36.19 4.52 -15.92
CA PRO A 226 35.85 5.18 -17.17
C PRO A 226 34.68 6.16 -16.99
N ASP A 227 34.63 7.18 -17.83
CA ASP A 227 33.52 8.16 -17.82
C ASP A 227 32.18 7.50 -18.06
N THR A 228 32.11 6.56 -18.98
CA THR A 228 30.93 5.72 -19.18
C THR A 228 31.20 4.29 -18.66
N VAL A 229 30.38 3.85 -17.72
CA VAL A 229 30.48 2.50 -17.14
C VAL A 229 29.37 1.63 -17.76
N LEU A 230 29.75 0.47 -18.28
CA LEU A 230 28.82 -0.58 -18.73
C LEU A 230 28.77 -1.67 -17.68
N LEU A 231 27.55 -1.98 -17.21
CA LEU A 231 27.33 -3.07 -16.27
C LEU A 231 26.46 -4.14 -16.95
N HIS A 232 26.99 -5.33 -17.14
CA HIS A 232 26.21 -6.50 -17.52
C HIS A 232 25.63 -7.13 -16.26
N LEU A 233 24.33 -7.05 -16.10
CA LEU A 233 23.59 -7.51 -14.92
C LEU A 233 22.67 -8.64 -15.30
N THR A 234 22.83 -9.82 -14.67
CA THR A 234 21.93 -10.96 -14.82
C THR A 234 21.24 -11.20 -13.48
N TYR A 235 19.91 -11.19 -13.48
CA TYR A 235 19.09 -11.30 -12.28
C TYR A 235 17.76 -11.98 -12.59
N MET A 236 17.06 -12.43 -11.55
CA MET A 236 15.72 -12.99 -11.67
C MET A 236 14.69 -11.85 -11.72
N ALA A 237 13.88 -11.81 -12.78
CA ALA A 237 12.83 -10.81 -12.98
C ALA A 237 11.47 -11.48 -13.16
N THR A 238 10.40 -10.83 -12.68
CA THR A 238 9.03 -11.31 -12.88
C THR A 238 8.57 -11.00 -14.30
N VAL A 239 8.11 -12.02 -15.01
CA VAL A 239 7.51 -11.88 -16.34
C VAL A 239 6.00 -11.69 -16.18
N ASP A 240 5.49 -10.57 -16.69
CA ASP A 240 4.10 -10.14 -16.48
C ASP A 240 3.04 -11.15 -16.94
N SER A 241 3.31 -11.87 -18.03
CA SER A 241 2.36 -12.84 -18.59
C SER A 241 2.20 -14.11 -17.75
N LEU A 242 3.22 -14.48 -16.97
CA LEU A 242 3.29 -15.76 -16.26
C LEU A 242 3.34 -15.59 -14.74
N ASN A 243 3.57 -14.36 -14.24
CA ASN A 243 3.86 -14.07 -12.84
C ASN A 243 4.97 -14.96 -12.23
N MET A 244 5.90 -15.40 -13.05
CA MET A 244 7.02 -16.27 -12.69
C MET A 244 8.34 -15.49 -12.76
N LEU A 245 9.28 -15.87 -11.90
CA LEU A 245 10.66 -15.37 -11.97
C LEU A 245 11.41 -16.08 -13.06
N LEU A 246 11.92 -15.33 -14.02
CA LEU A 246 12.79 -15.82 -15.09
C LEU A 246 14.09 -15.04 -15.11
N LEU A 247 15.13 -15.71 -15.64
CA LEU A 247 16.45 -15.12 -15.80
C LEU A 247 16.40 -13.98 -16.83
N ARG A 248 16.83 -12.80 -16.44
CA ARG A 248 16.96 -11.63 -17.29
C ARG A 248 18.38 -11.08 -17.25
N THR A 249 18.88 -10.70 -18.42
CA THR A 249 20.20 -10.05 -18.57
C THR A 249 20.01 -8.69 -19.21
N ASP A 250 20.44 -7.66 -18.53
CA ASP A 250 20.41 -6.27 -18.98
C ASP A 250 21.84 -5.71 -19.05
N THR A 251 22.10 -4.88 -20.05
CA THR A 251 23.33 -4.08 -20.13
C THR A 251 23.01 -2.65 -19.77
N LEU A 252 23.46 -2.23 -18.61
CA LEU A 252 23.18 -0.92 -18.04
C LEU A 252 24.31 0.04 -18.39
N ARG A 253 23.99 1.15 -19.00
CA ARG A 253 24.95 2.19 -19.36
C ARG A 253 24.83 3.37 -18.40
N PHE A 254 25.83 3.57 -17.57
CA PHE A 254 25.96 4.70 -16.70
C PHE A 254 26.76 5.80 -17.41
N THR A 255 26.11 6.94 -17.63
CA THR A 255 26.73 8.12 -18.20
C THR A 255 27.71 8.78 -17.21
N PRO A 256 28.58 9.70 -17.66
CA PRO A 256 29.43 10.47 -16.77
C PRO A 256 28.61 11.13 -15.66
N TYR A 257 29.17 11.16 -14.45
CA TYR A 257 28.59 11.90 -13.34
C TYR A 257 28.68 13.39 -13.63
N MET A 258 27.56 14.09 -13.48
CA MET A 258 27.49 15.55 -13.53
C MET A 258 27.00 16.07 -12.18
N ASP A 259 27.66 17.07 -11.63
CA ASP A 259 27.15 17.76 -10.46
C ASP A 259 25.85 18.52 -10.80
N GLU A 260 24.94 18.67 -9.82
CA GLU A 260 23.67 19.37 -10.01
C GLU A 260 23.85 20.80 -10.59
N LYS A 261 24.98 21.44 -10.31
CA LYS A 261 25.32 22.76 -10.89
C LYS A 261 25.61 22.68 -12.39
N GLU A 262 26.27 21.62 -12.84
CA GLU A 262 26.59 21.40 -14.25
C GLU A 262 25.34 20.95 -15.02
N ALA A 263 24.47 20.14 -14.40
CA ALA A 263 23.21 19.71 -14.98
C ALA A 263 22.27 20.91 -15.21
N ASN A 264 22.09 21.77 -14.21
CA ASN A 264 21.26 22.98 -14.32
C ASN A 264 21.82 23.99 -15.35
N THR A 265 23.15 24.06 -15.52
CA THR A 265 23.78 24.94 -16.53
C THR A 265 23.54 24.40 -17.94
N ARG A 266 23.48 23.11 -18.11
CA ARG A 266 23.25 22.45 -19.41
C ARG A 266 21.79 22.55 -19.84
N ASP A 267 20.85 22.37 -18.89
CA ASP A 267 19.42 22.58 -19.14
C ASP A 267 19.13 24.05 -19.48
N ALA A 268 19.80 25.00 -18.81
CA ALA A 268 19.70 26.41 -19.14
C ALA A 268 20.31 26.76 -20.50
N MET A 269 21.36 26.06 -20.97
CA MET A 269 21.94 26.24 -22.29
C MET A 269 21.10 25.59 -23.41
N THR A 270 20.46 24.46 -23.15
CA THR A 270 19.54 23.83 -24.12
C THR A 270 18.27 24.62 -24.30
N ASP A 271 17.79 25.30 -23.26
CA ASP A 271 16.60 26.19 -23.35
C ASP A 271 16.91 27.51 -24.11
N SER A 272 18.18 27.94 -24.16
CA SER A 272 18.60 29.14 -24.90
C SER A 272 18.88 28.91 -26.40
N ASP A 273 19.02 27.64 -26.82
CA ASP A 273 19.28 27.26 -28.23
C ASP A 273 18.02 26.81 -29.00
N ILE A 274 16.84 26.83 -28.37
CA ILE A 274 15.56 26.62 -29.06
C ILE A 274 15.20 27.97 -29.74
N PRO A 275 15.15 28.02 -31.07
CA PRO A 275 14.72 29.25 -31.75
C PRO A 275 13.28 29.57 -31.34
N ALA A 276 13.01 30.86 -31.10
CA ALA A 276 11.75 31.41 -30.60
C ALA A 276 10.48 31.09 -31.47
N SER A 277 10.60 30.23 -32.48
CA SER A 277 9.51 29.75 -33.36
C SER A 277 8.78 28.48 -32.88
N GLU A 278 9.21 27.84 -31.77
CA GLU A 278 8.53 26.69 -31.18
C GLU A 278 7.99 27.00 -29.77
N THR A 279 7.47 28.18 -29.58
CA THR A 279 6.72 28.52 -28.38
C THR A 279 5.35 27.85 -28.38
N ASN A 280 4.77 27.67 -27.20
CA ASN A 280 3.48 27.03 -26.91
C ASN A 280 2.32 27.38 -27.87
N GLU A 281 2.38 28.50 -28.60
CA GLU A 281 1.39 28.89 -29.61
C GLU A 281 1.37 27.96 -30.83
N GLY A 282 2.53 27.52 -31.32
CA GLY A 282 2.60 26.59 -32.45
C GLY A 282 2.07 25.20 -32.13
N MET A 283 2.23 24.74 -30.89
CA MET A 283 1.72 23.44 -30.45
C MET A 283 0.20 23.49 -30.23
N HIS A 284 -0.33 24.62 -29.74
CA HIS A 284 -1.78 24.84 -29.63
C HIS A 284 -2.47 24.94 -30.99
N GLU A 285 -1.83 25.57 -31.96
CA GLU A 285 -2.34 25.69 -33.31
C GLU A 285 -2.35 24.34 -34.06
N GLN A 286 -1.31 23.52 -33.91
CA GLN A 286 -1.28 22.15 -34.46
C GLN A 286 -2.31 21.23 -33.79
N MET A 287 -2.55 21.35 -32.49
CA MET A 287 -3.61 20.60 -31.80
C MET A 287 -5.01 21.05 -32.27
N ALA A 288 -5.22 22.33 -32.48
CA ALA A 288 -6.49 22.86 -32.99
C ALA A 288 -6.79 22.38 -34.43
N ILE A 289 -5.78 22.37 -35.30
CA ILE A 289 -5.89 21.87 -36.68
C ILE A 289 -6.19 20.38 -36.69
N ARG A 290 -5.54 19.60 -35.81
CA ARG A 290 -5.76 18.16 -35.69
C ARG A 290 -7.14 17.82 -35.12
N ALA A 291 -7.64 18.62 -34.19
CA ALA A 291 -8.99 18.48 -33.63
C ALA A 291 -10.08 18.85 -34.65
N ALA A 292 -9.87 19.88 -35.48
CA ALA A 292 -10.77 20.24 -36.56
C ALA A 292 -10.88 19.15 -37.63
N LYS A 293 -9.73 18.57 -38.02
CA LYS A 293 -9.66 17.47 -38.99
C LYS A 293 -10.34 16.18 -38.52
N LEU A 294 -10.28 15.90 -37.20
CA LEU A 294 -10.96 14.77 -36.57
C LEU A 294 -12.49 14.98 -36.52
N ARG A 295 -12.95 16.23 -36.38
CA ARG A 295 -14.38 16.57 -36.45
C ARG A 295 -14.94 16.43 -37.88
N GLU A 296 -14.21 16.90 -38.87
CA GLU A 296 -14.60 16.72 -40.28
C GLU A 296 -14.69 15.24 -40.68
N LEU A 297 -13.78 14.40 -40.18
CA LEU A 297 -13.82 12.95 -40.43
C LEU A 297 -14.97 12.25 -39.71
N ALA A 298 -15.41 12.77 -38.56
CA ALA A 298 -16.53 12.23 -37.80
C ALA A 298 -17.91 12.65 -38.35
N GLU A 299 -17.98 13.77 -39.10
CA GLU A 299 -19.19 14.25 -39.75
C GLU A 299 -19.37 13.69 -41.18
N ALA A 300 -18.31 13.09 -41.73
CA ALA A 300 -18.33 12.52 -43.11
C ALA A 300 -18.53 10.98 -43.13
N GLY A 301 -18.71 10.30 -42.00
CA GLY A 301 -18.98 8.87 -41.86
C GLY A 301 -20.26 8.59 -41.11
#